data_a3bdf3c236e712f706c97633d7902e8b
#
_entry.id   a3bdf3c236e712f706c97633d7902e8b
#
_cell.length_a   1.000
_cell.length_b   1.000
_cell.length_c   1.000
_cell.angle_alpha   90.00
_cell.angle_beta   90.00
_cell.angle_gamma   90.00
#
_symmetry.space_group_name_H-M   'P 1'
#
loop_
_entity.id
_entity.type
_entity.pdbx_description
1 polymer ?
#
loop_
_entity_poly.entity_id
_entity_poly.type
_entity_poly.pdbx_seq_one_letter_code
_entity_poly.pdbx_strand_id
1 'polypeptide(L)'
;MKKLSDIINEGLVKQTKQEFIIIKPGFLKYSTRILDELLTKGFIVRNRSVQKLTLKTAKKIYKSHKDEPFYDDLCQYMSSDYSMGVTLLNTKGLDLTAIKDDIRNRYGVDEMRNAIHSSDSKSNVKRESKLYFFNL
;
A
#
# COMPACT_ATOMS: atom_id res chain seq x y z
N MET A 1 14.53 37.33 -3.72
CA MET A 1 15.19 36.30 -2.89
C MET A 1 14.15 35.40 -2.26
N LYS A 2 14.34 34.08 -2.36
CA LYS A 2 13.41 33.13 -1.74
C LYS A 2 13.54 33.16 -0.20
N LYS A 3 12.43 33.04 0.49
CA LYS A 3 12.42 32.87 1.94
C LYS A 3 12.89 31.45 2.29
N LEU A 4 13.44 31.28 3.50
CA LEU A 4 13.87 29.98 3.98
C LEU A 4 12.72 28.94 3.98
N SER A 5 11.51 29.38 4.37
CA SER A 5 10.32 28.53 4.34
C SER A 5 9.99 28.01 2.94
N ASP A 6 10.18 28.83 1.91
CA ASP A 6 9.93 28.43 0.52
C ASP A 6 10.96 27.37 0.06
N ILE A 7 12.23 27.55 0.44
CA ILE A 7 13.29 26.60 0.13
C ILE A 7 13.02 25.24 0.79
N ILE A 8 12.61 25.26 2.05
CA ILE A 8 12.28 24.05 2.82
C ILE A 8 11.07 23.36 2.18
N ASN A 9 10.01 24.09 1.84
CA ASN A 9 8.82 23.56 1.20
C ASN A 9 9.13 22.96 -0.17
N GLU A 10 9.94 23.62 -0.98
CA GLU A 10 10.38 23.08 -2.28
C GLU A 10 11.15 21.76 -2.11
N GLY A 11 12.03 21.68 -1.13
CA GLY A 11 12.77 20.46 -0.80
C GLY A 11 11.84 19.32 -0.39
N LEU A 12 10.85 19.60 0.47
CA LEU A 12 9.85 18.63 0.89
C LEU A 12 9.00 18.15 -0.28
N VAL A 13 8.50 19.06 -1.14
CA VAL A 13 7.69 18.69 -2.31
C VAL A 13 8.49 17.78 -3.25
N LYS A 14 9.76 18.08 -3.50
CA LYS A 14 10.62 17.27 -4.38
C LYS A 14 10.91 15.89 -3.80
N GLN A 15 11.01 15.76 -2.47
CA GLN A 15 11.32 14.51 -1.79
C GLN A 15 10.08 13.70 -1.44
N THR A 16 8.92 14.35 -1.35
CA THR A 16 7.68 13.69 -0.95
C THR A 16 7.17 12.79 -2.06
N LYS A 17 7.02 11.53 -1.73
CA LYS A 17 6.43 10.52 -2.61
C LYS A 17 5.19 9.96 -1.95
N GLN A 18 4.09 9.89 -2.69
CA GLN A 18 2.89 9.21 -2.22
C GLN A 18 3.02 7.72 -2.51
N GLU A 19 2.66 6.90 -1.52
CA GLU A 19 2.69 5.45 -1.63
C GLU A 19 1.35 4.87 -1.19
N PHE A 20 1.02 3.68 -1.69
CA PHE A 20 -0.20 3.00 -1.35
C PHE A 20 0.10 1.56 -0.97
N ILE A 21 -0.46 1.13 0.17
CA ILE A 21 -0.35 -0.24 0.63
C ILE A 21 -1.73 -0.81 0.93
N ILE A 22 -1.84 -2.13 0.87
CA ILE A 22 -3.00 -2.87 1.38
C ILE A 22 -2.50 -3.87 2.41
N ILE A 23 -3.03 -3.80 3.63
CA ILE A 23 -2.88 -4.87 4.61
C ILE A 23 -3.91 -5.92 4.26
N LYS A 24 -3.46 -7.11 3.89
CA LYS A 24 -4.24 -8.14 3.22
C LYS A 24 -5.23 -8.84 4.16
N PRO A 25 -6.28 -9.48 3.60
CA PRO A 25 -7.19 -10.31 4.39
C PRO A 25 -6.44 -11.32 5.26
N GLY A 26 -6.90 -11.47 6.50
CA GLY A 26 -6.25 -12.33 7.49
C GLY A 26 -5.16 -11.66 8.32
N PHE A 27 -4.75 -10.44 7.95
CA PHE A 27 -3.63 -9.75 8.60
C PHE A 27 -4.06 -8.45 9.32
N LEU A 28 -5.34 -8.13 9.36
CA LEU A 28 -5.82 -6.92 10.05
C LEU A 28 -5.49 -6.92 11.54
N LYS A 29 -5.38 -8.08 12.15
CA LYS A 29 -4.95 -8.22 13.55
C LYS A 29 -3.54 -7.65 13.80
N TYR A 30 -2.73 -7.51 12.77
CA TYR A 30 -1.38 -6.94 12.84
C TYR A 30 -1.33 -5.49 12.34
N SER A 31 -2.47 -4.90 11.97
CA SER A 31 -2.50 -3.57 11.33
C SER A 31 -1.86 -2.48 12.19
N THR A 32 -2.15 -2.45 13.49
CA THR A 32 -1.58 -1.48 14.41
C THR A 32 -0.05 -1.61 14.46
N ARG A 33 0.47 -2.82 14.55
CA ARG A 33 1.92 -3.07 14.59
C ARG A 33 2.61 -2.67 13.29
N ILE A 34 1.99 -3.01 12.16
CA ILE A 34 2.53 -2.67 10.84
C ILE A 34 2.55 -1.16 10.64
N LEU A 35 1.45 -0.48 10.97
CA LEU A 35 1.38 0.98 10.84
C LEU A 35 2.34 1.69 11.80
N ASP A 36 2.46 1.23 13.05
CA ASP A 36 3.40 1.81 14.01
C ASP A 36 4.85 1.67 13.52
N GLU A 37 5.18 0.54 12.91
CA GLU A 37 6.50 0.33 12.32
C GLU A 37 6.77 1.31 11.18
N LEU A 38 5.82 1.51 10.29
CA LEU A 38 5.94 2.46 9.19
C LEU A 38 6.07 3.90 9.70
N LEU A 39 5.27 4.27 10.69
CA LEU A 39 5.36 5.58 11.33
C LEU A 39 6.70 5.80 12.01
N THR A 40 7.20 4.80 12.73
CA THR A 40 8.52 4.85 13.41
C THR A 40 9.66 5.03 12.42
N LYS A 41 9.56 4.41 11.23
CA LYS A 41 10.56 4.57 10.16
C LYS A 41 10.49 5.95 9.49
N GLY A 42 9.38 6.67 9.60
CA GLY A 42 9.26 8.03 9.10
C GLY A 42 8.18 8.24 8.03
N PHE A 43 7.37 7.23 7.72
CA PHE A 43 6.20 7.45 6.87
C PHE A 43 5.12 8.21 7.62
N ILE A 44 4.29 8.94 6.88
CA ILE A 44 3.12 9.63 7.40
C ILE A 44 1.89 8.96 6.82
N VAL A 45 0.97 8.53 7.68
CA VAL A 45 -0.33 7.99 7.24
C VAL A 45 -1.23 9.15 6.83
N ARG A 46 -1.67 9.15 5.58
CA ARG A 46 -2.56 10.18 5.06
C ARG A 46 -4.02 9.77 5.12
N ASN A 47 -4.35 8.61 4.58
CA ASN A 47 -5.71 8.05 4.59
C ASN A 47 -5.64 6.55 4.84
N ARG A 48 -6.67 6.03 5.47
CA ARG A 48 -6.84 4.58 5.62
C ARG A 48 -8.33 4.23 5.61
N SER A 49 -8.64 3.05 5.10
CA SER A 49 -9.99 2.53 5.05
C SER A 49 -9.99 1.02 5.10
N VAL A 50 -10.93 0.46 5.83
CA VAL A 50 -11.16 -0.99 5.87
C VAL A 50 -12.27 -1.31 4.88
N GLN A 51 -12.00 -2.21 3.93
CA GLN A 51 -12.93 -2.60 2.89
C GLN A 51 -12.94 -4.11 2.72
N LYS A 52 -14.10 -4.65 2.44
CA LYS A 52 -14.21 -5.95 1.80
C LYS A 52 -14.33 -5.71 0.30
N LEU A 53 -13.25 -5.91 -0.42
CA LEU A 53 -13.22 -5.63 -1.86
C LEU A 53 -14.20 -6.52 -2.61
N THR A 54 -14.84 -5.98 -3.63
CA THR A 54 -15.53 -6.82 -4.61
C THR A 54 -14.49 -7.56 -5.46
N LEU A 55 -14.86 -8.71 -5.99
CA LEU A 55 -13.99 -9.45 -6.92
C LEU A 55 -13.61 -8.58 -8.13
N LYS A 56 -14.55 -7.80 -8.63
CA LYS A 56 -14.33 -6.87 -9.75
C LYS A 56 -13.24 -5.85 -9.41
N THR A 57 -13.29 -5.25 -8.23
CA THR A 57 -12.29 -4.28 -7.78
C THR A 57 -10.93 -4.93 -7.59
N ALA A 58 -10.88 -6.11 -6.98
CA ALA A 58 -9.63 -6.85 -6.81
C ALA A 58 -8.98 -7.16 -8.17
N LYS A 59 -9.77 -7.59 -9.16
CA LYS A 59 -9.28 -7.84 -10.52
C LYS A 59 -8.70 -6.59 -11.17
N LYS A 60 -9.30 -5.43 -10.95
CA LYS A 60 -8.79 -4.16 -11.48
C LYS A 60 -7.49 -3.73 -10.82
N ILE A 61 -7.39 -3.89 -9.50
CA ILE A 61 -6.17 -3.55 -8.76
C ILE A 61 -5.00 -4.40 -9.24
N TYR A 62 -5.23 -5.71 -9.40
CA TYR A 62 -4.19 -6.68 -9.76
C TYR A 62 -4.09 -6.96 -11.26
N LYS A 63 -4.62 -6.09 -12.12
CA LYS A 63 -4.68 -6.34 -13.58
C LYS A 63 -3.31 -6.58 -14.22
N SER A 64 -2.21 -6.10 -13.64
CA SER A 64 -0.86 -6.37 -14.14
C SER A 64 -0.48 -7.84 -14.06
N HIS A 65 -1.19 -8.63 -13.24
CA HIS A 65 -0.99 -10.07 -13.09
C HIS A 65 -2.01 -10.90 -13.89
N LYS A 66 -2.80 -10.28 -14.77
CA LYS A 66 -3.92 -10.92 -15.47
C LYS A 66 -3.55 -12.20 -16.18
N ASP A 67 -2.35 -12.27 -16.75
CA ASP A 67 -1.89 -13.44 -17.52
C ASP A 67 -1.12 -14.47 -16.67
N GLU A 68 -0.98 -14.21 -15.36
CA GLU A 68 -0.30 -15.11 -14.45
C GLU A 68 -1.23 -16.24 -13.99
N PRO A 69 -0.71 -17.48 -13.80
CA PRO A 69 -1.52 -18.61 -13.36
C PRO A 69 -2.21 -18.39 -12.02
N PHE A 70 -1.62 -17.58 -11.13
CA PHE A 70 -2.15 -17.31 -9.79
C PHE A 70 -3.19 -16.18 -9.75
N TYR A 71 -3.49 -15.53 -10.87
CA TYR A 71 -4.31 -14.31 -10.88
C TYR A 71 -5.70 -14.50 -10.27
N ASP A 72 -6.42 -15.55 -10.69
CA ASP A 72 -7.76 -15.79 -10.20
C ASP A 72 -7.76 -16.08 -8.69
N ASP A 73 -6.85 -16.91 -8.22
CA ASP A 73 -6.72 -17.23 -6.81
C ASP A 73 -6.37 -16.00 -5.98
N LEU A 74 -5.46 -15.16 -6.48
CA LEU A 74 -5.09 -13.90 -5.82
C LEU A 74 -6.30 -12.98 -5.68
N CYS A 75 -7.06 -12.79 -6.76
CA CYS A 75 -8.23 -11.90 -6.75
C CYS A 75 -9.34 -12.45 -5.84
N GLN A 76 -9.56 -13.77 -5.84
CA GLN A 76 -10.48 -14.43 -4.92
C GLN A 76 -10.06 -14.20 -3.47
N TYR A 77 -8.79 -14.39 -3.17
CA TYR A 77 -8.26 -14.15 -1.84
C TYR A 77 -8.43 -12.69 -1.40
N MET A 78 -8.03 -11.73 -2.25
CA MET A 78 -8.09 -10.31 -1.91
C MET A 78 -9.51 -9.79 -1.72
N SER A 79 -10.51 -10.46 -2.28
CA SER A 79 -11.92 -10.12 -2.11
C SER A 79 -12.66 -10.99 -1.09
N SER A 80 -11.96 -11.95 -0.45
CA SER A 80 -12.58 -12.94 0.43
C SER A 80 -12.96 -12.40 1.81
N ASP A 81 -12.30 -11.35 2.27
CA ASP A 81 -12.51 -10.79 3.61
C ASP A 81 -12.03 -9.33 3.64
N TYR A 82 -12.17 -8.69 4.79
CA TYR A 82 -11.74 -7.32 5.00
C TYR A 82 -10.23 -7.18 4.89
N SER A 83 -9.82 -6.09 4.27
CA SER A 83 -8.44 -5.62 4.16
C SER A 83 -8.38 -4.15 4.57
N MET A 84 -7.19 -3.58 4.65
CA MET A 84 -7.02 -2.16 4.96
C MET A 84 -6.13 -1.50 3.90
N GLY A 85 -6.69 -0.54 3.17
CA GLY A 85 -5.93 0.31 2.26
C GLY A 85 -5.42 1.54 2.99
N VAL A 86 -4.17 1.88 2.75
CA VAL A 86 -3.49 3.01 3.41
C VAL A 86 -2.69 3.79 2.39
N THR A 87 -2.92 5.10 2.32
CA THR A 87 -2.01 5.99 1.60
C THR A 87 -1.00 6.57 2.56
N LEU A 88 0.26 6.54 2.14
CA LEU A 88 1.39 7.00 2.92
C LEU A 88 2.09 8.14 2.21
N LEU A 89 2.66 9.07 2.98
CA LEU A 89 3.63 10.02 2.47
C LEU A 89 5.02 9.58 2.89
N ASN A 90 5.89 9.46 1.91
CA ASN A 90 7.30 9.14 2.07
C ASN A 90 8.11 10.40 1.83
N THR A 91 8.47 11.11 2.91
CA THR A 91 9.20 12.38 2.84
C THR A 91 10.71 12.22 3.00
N LYS A 92 11.17 11.00 3.28
CA LYS A 92 12.58 10.71 3.63
C LYS A 92 13.30 9.84 2.61
N GLY A 93 12.67 9.55 1.47
CA GLY A 93 13.28 8.68 0.47
C GLY A 93 13.46 7.23 0.94
N LEU A 94 12.56 6.74 1.79
CA LEU A 94 12.61 5.37 2.32
C LEU A 94 12.31 4.36 1.21
N ASP A 95 12.95 3.20 1.27
CA ASP A 95 12.70 2.09 0.36
C ASP A 95 11.53 1.23 0.87
N LEU A 96 10.32 1.53 0.40
CA LEU A 96 9.13 0.78 0.81
C LEU A 96 9.19 -0.67 0.35
N THR A 97 9.82 -0.96 -0.79
CA THR A 97 9.94 -2.35 -1.28
C THR A 97 10.73 -3.22 -0.32
N ALA A 98 11.86 -2.73 0.18
CA ALA A 98 12.66 -3.44 1.17
C ALA A 98 11.90 -3.62 2.49
N ILE A 99 11.18 -2.60 2.93
CA ILE A 99 10.36 -2.65 4.15
C ILE A 99 9.21 -3.64 3.98
N LYS A 100 8.55 -3.65 2.83
CA LYS A 100 7.50 -4.60 2.49
C LYS A 100 8.02 -6.05 2.56
N ASP A 101 9.18 -6.31 1.97
CA ASP A 101 9.79 -7.65 1.97
C ASP A 101 10.07 -8.12 3.39
N ASP A 102 10.56 -7.24 4.26
CA ASP A 102 10.79 -7.55 5.66
C ASP A 102 9.47 -7.87 6.40
N ILE A 103 8.43 -7.07 6.18
CA ILE A 103 7.09 -7.33 6.76
C ILE A 103 6.55 -8.68 6.27
N ARG A 104 6.67 -8.97 4.99
CA ARG A 104 6.25 -10.24 4.41
C ARG A 104 6.98 -11.43 5.01
N ASN A 105 8.28 -11.29 5.25
CA ASN A 105 9.09 -12.36 5.86
C ASN A 105 8.69 -12.63 7.31
N ARG A 106 8.29 -11.61 8.06
CA ARG A 106 7.93 -11.74 9.46
C ARG A 106 6.49 -12.21 9.68
N TYR A 107 5.55 -11.78 8.86
CA TYR A 107 4.12 -12.06 9.05
C TYR A 107 3.55 -13.03 8.02
N GLY A 108 4.17 -13.18 6.85
CA GLY A 108 3.63 -13.94 5.76
C GLY A 108 3.58 -15.44 6.03
N VAL A 109 2.59 -16.09 5.42
CA VAL A 109 2.35 -17.54 5.52
C VAL A 109 2.81 -18.24 4.23
N ASP A 110 2.57 -17.61 3.07
CA ASP A 110 2.97 -18.08 1.76
C ASP A 110 3.15 -16.89 0.81
N GLU A 111 3.41 -17.15 -0.47
CA GLU A 111 3.65 -16.07 -1.46
C GLU A 111 2.45 -15.19 -1.73
N MET A 112 1.25 -15.66 -1.49
CA MET A 112 0.01 -14.91 -1.67
C MET A 112 -0.46 -14.28 -0.35
N ARG A 113 -0.52 -15.09 0.71
CA ARG A 113 -0.90 -14.67 2.07
C ARG A 113 0.33 -14.15 2.79
N ASN A 114 0.78 -12.99 2.40
CA ASN A 114 2.06 -12.42 2.85
C ASN A 114 1.94 -11.03 3.45
N ALA A 115 0.79 -10.70 4.02
CA ALA A 115 0.50 -9.55 4.87
C ALA A 115 0.26 -8.23 4.14
N ILE A 116 1.06 -7.86 3.16
CA ILE A 116 1.03 -6.50 2.61
C ILE A 116 1.24 -6.49 1.10
N HIS A 117 0.47 -5.65 0.42
CA HIS A 117 0.68 -5.24 -0.98
C HIS A 117 1.16 -3.79 -0.99
N SER A 118 2.02 -3.44 -1.92
CA SER A 118 2.34 -2.05 -2.22
C SER A 118 2.31 -1.80 -3.71
N SER A 119 1.86 -0.62 -4.11
CA SER A 119 1.91 -0.19 -5.51
C SER A 119 3.36 0.10 -5.90
N ASP A 120 3.75 -0.32 -7.11
CA ASP A 120 5.13 -0.31 -7.60
C ASP A 120 5.52 0.90 -8.44
N SER A 121 4.58 1.78 -8.75
CA SER A 121 4.82 2.99 -9.54
C SER A 121 3.90 4.12 -9.13
N LYS A 122 4.28 5.36 -9.46
CA LYS A 122 3.46 6.54 -9.18
C LYS A 122 2.07 6.44 -9.81
N SER A 123 1.98 5.96 -11.05
CA SER A 123 0.69 5.78 -11.74
C SER A 123 -0.15 4.70 -11.07
N ASN A 124 0.46 3.61 -10.63
CA ASN A 124 -0.23 2.55 -9.92
C ASN A 124 -0.69 2.97 -8.53
N VAL A 125 0.07 3.77 -7.80
CA VAL A 125 -0.36 4.36 -6.52
C VAL A 125 -1.67 5.10 -6.72
N LYS A 126 -1.73 6.01 -7.69
CA LYS A 126 -2.93 6.81 -7.96
C LYS A 126 -4.12 5.94 -8.38
N ARG A 127 -3.89 4.99 -9.27
CA ARG A 127 -4.93 4.11 -9.81
C ARG A 127 -5.45 3.14 -8.75
N GLU A 128 -4.56 2.43 -8.07
CA GLU A 128 -4.94 1.41 -7.10
C GLU A 128 -5.59 2.00 -5.86
N SER A 129 -5.09 3.13 -5.35
CA SER A 129 -5.69 3.79 -4.19
C SER A 129 -7.12 4.25 -4.48
N LYS A 130 -7.36 4.84 -5.64
CA LYS A 130 -8.70 5.26 -6.06
C LYS A 130 -9.64 4.07 -6.18
N LEU A 131 -9.21 3.00 -6.84
CA LEU A 131 -10.01 1.77 -6.97
C LEU A 131 -10.36 1.21 -5.60
N TYR A 132 -9.38 1.16 -4.70
CA TYR A 132 -9.58 0.62 -3.36
C TYR A 132 -10.58 1.44 -2.55
N PHE A 133 -10.34 2.75 -2.41
CA PHE A 133 -11.15 3.58 -1.54
C PHE A 133 -12.61 3.70 -2.00
N PHE A 134 -12.85 3.69 -3.30
CA PHE A 134 -14.20 3.69 -3.86
C PHE A 134 -14.77 2.29 -4.06
N ASN A 135 -13.96 1.26 -3.93
CA ASN A 135 -14.32 -0.16 -4.11
C ASN A 135 -15.08 -0.41 -5.44
N LEU A 136 -14.49 0.10 -6.49
CA LEU A 136 -15.13 0.13 -7.83
C LEU A 136 -14.90 -1.17 -8.63
#